data_df3131c44857acb576ba45a01e7219c3
#
_entry.id   df3131c44857acb576ba45a01e7219c3
#
_cell.length_a   1.000
_cell.length_b   1.000
_cell.length_c   1.000
_cell.angle_alpha   90.00
_cell.angle_beta   90.00
_cell.angle_gamma   90.00
#
_symmetry.space_group_name_H-M   'P 1'
#
loop_
_entity.id
_entity.type
_entity.pdbx_description
1 polymer ?
#
loop_
_entity_poly.entity_id
_entity_poly.type
_entity_poly.pdbx_seq_one_letter_code
_entity_poly.pdbx_strand_id
1 'polypeptide(L)'
;MLMQAQPVYDAWKAVGDRIADRAQAISPQYAPNVCVTPQGGQAQDARKQTDQAALGRIRTVYVTPQGETFSQQKAKELAREEDVIFLCGHYEGIDERVLEEIVTDYISIGDYVLTGGELPAMVMIDAISRMVPGVLNNGESGETESFEGDLLEYPQYSRPEEWHGKSVPEVLLSGNRRMIDAWRRKAAEERTKERRPDLYQKYARGQACIAALEKQKLLHMDMIELLKRGQARILFAEGANICLQDKESGIYFHTAEDEQTGRQMLKVLGEDAAAEGRSYVQTAEMPEGGAADDAVQANIGAIVLHQEFMIEPVREQFGLTHTMPCSQVVYTKREKLPITGLYRADGRSDGELPVIRSLGMEHLDTVALHYHEIADRTYVAGRIAKRAMYGAFLGEELAGFVGMHTEGSIGMLHILPEYRGRKLGKALETYMINQCLERGYTPYGQVTAENGTSKKLQESLGLCCSKSQVYWLEREP
;
A
#
# COMPACT_ATOMS: atom_id res chain seq x y z
N MET A 1 40.08 -5.85 -10.62
CA MET A 1 39.81 -7.15 -9.97
C MET A 1 38.30 -7.29 -9.88
N LEU A 2 37.75 -8.44 -10.22
CA LEU A 2 36.32 -8.73 -10.15
C LEU A 2 36.08 -9.64 -8.93
N MET A 3 34.99 -9.42 -8.16
CA MET A 3 34.58 -10.32 -7.08
C MET A 3 34.05 -11.63 -7.69
N GLN A 4 34.59 -12.75 -7.22
CA GLN A 4 34.23 -14.07 -7.74
C GLN A 4 32.87 -14.53 -7.24
N ALA A 5 32.13 -15.25 -8.09
CA ALA A 5 30.76 -15.68 -7.81
C ALA A 5 30.64 -16.54 -6.53
N GLN A 6 31.44 -17.59 -6.39
CA GLN A 6 31.31 -18.53 -5.27
C GLN A 6 31.48 -17.90 -3.88
N PRO A 7 32.52 -17.07 -3.60
CA PRO A 7 32.62 -16.39 -2.30
C PRO A 7 31.47 -15.45 -1.99
N VAL A 8 30.90 -14.78 -3.01
CA VAL A 8 29.74 -13.89 -2.86
C VAL A 8 28.50 -14.70 -2.50
N TYR A 9 28.26 -15.79 -3.23
CA TYR A 9 27.15 -16.71 -2.98
C TYR A 9 27.22 -17.34 -1.59
N ASP A 10 28.41 -17.83 -1.19
CA ASP A 10 28.62 -18.44 0.15
C ASP A 10 28.36 -17.45 1.27
N ALA A 11 28.79 -16.19 1.11
CA ALA A 11 28.53 -15.14 2.08
C ALA A 11 27.03 -14.79 2.19
N TRP A 12 26.34 -14.64 1.05
CA TRP A 12 24.92 -14.41 0.99
C TRP A 12 24.13 -15.54 1.64
N LYS A 13 24.47 -16.80 1.30
CA LYS A 13 23.84 -17.98 1.89
C LYS A 13 24.05 -18.04 3.41
N ALA A 14 25.25 -17.76 3.90
CA ALA A 14 25.54 -17.76 5.34
C ALA A 14 24.78 -16.67 6.11
N VAL A 15 24.44 -15.54 5.48
CA VAL A 15 23.57 -14.51 6.08
C VAL A 15 22.13 -15.01 6.10
N GLY A 16 21.64 -15.56 5.02
CA GLY A 16 20.29 -16.11 4.91
C GLY A 16 20.03 -17.24 5.89
N ASP A 17 21.00 -18.17 6.05
CA ASP A 17 20.89 -19.25 7.03
C ASP A 17 20.73 -18.69 8.47
N ARG A 18 21.47 -17.64 8.84
CA ARG A 18 21.31 -16.96 10.15
C ARG A 18 19.97 -16.27 10.33
N ILE A 19 19.39 -15.72 9.26
CA ILE A 19 18.04 -15.13 9.27
C ILE A 19 17.02 -16.23 9.53
N ALA A 20 17.11 -17.34 8.81
CA ALA A 20 16.23 -18.49 8.97
C ALA A 20 16.30 -19.12 10.39
N ASP A 21 17.50 -19.28 10.94
CA ASP A 21 17.70 -19.76 12.31
C ASP A 21 17.07 -18.83 13.35
N ARG A 22 17.19 -17.51 13.16
CA ARG A 22 16.55 -16.52 14.03
C ARG A 22 15.05 -16.59 13.97
N ALA A 23 14.46 -16.70 12.79
CA ALA A 23 13.02 -16.83 12.60
C ALA A 23 12.46 -18.09 13.31
N GLN A 24 13.17 -19.23 13.25
CA GLN A 24 12.81 -20.46 13.96
C GLN A 24 12.92 -20.29 15.49
N ALA A 25 13.90 -19.56 16.00
CA ALA A 25 14.09 -19.34 17.43
C ALA A 25 13.02 -18.41 18.03
N ILE A 26 12.52 -17.42 17.27
CA ILE A 26 11.51 -16.46 17.72
C ILE A 26 10.09 -17.06 17.65
N SER A 27 9.81 -17.92 16.71
CA SER A 27 8.50 -18.54 16.52
C SER A 27 8.62 -20.02 16.14
N PRO A 28 8.78 -20.93 17.14
CA PRO A 28 8.82 -22.35 16.88
C PRO A 28 7.59 -22.92 16.18
N GLN A 29 6.47 -22.17 16.16
CA GLN A 29 5.20 -22.54 15.55
C GLN A 29 5.13 -22.20 14.04
N TYR A 30 6.09 -21.47 13.50
CA TYR A 30 6.17 -21.09 12.08
C TYR A 30 7.10 -21.95 11.24
N ALA A 31 7.56 -23.08 11.77
CA ALA A 31 8.17 -24.09 10.92
C ALA A 31 7.13 -24.54 9.88
N PRO A 32 7.41 -24.49 8.57
CA PRO A 32 6.49 -25.01 7.59
C PRO A 32 6.24 -26.48 7.94
N ASN A 33 4.98 -26.84 8.17
CA ASN A 33 4.55 -28.23 8.37
C ASN A 33 4.79 -29.01 7.08
N VAL A 34 6.02 -29.38 6.80
CA VAL A 34 6.36 -30.45 5.87
C VAL A 34 6.29 -31.73 6.67
N CYS A 35 5.14 -32.37 6.62
CA CYS A 35 4.98 -33.74 7.09
C CYS A 35 5.85 -34.66 6.21
N VAL A 36 7.09 -34.90 6.58
CA VAL A 36 7.97 -35.89 5.93
C VAL A 36 7.96 -37.13 6.78
N THR A 37 7.23 -38.13 6.31
CA THR A 37 7.41 -39.52 6.81
C THR A 37 8.85 -39.97 6.51
N PRO A 38 9.58 -40.54 7.48
CA PRO A 38 10.97 -40.89 7.29
C PRO A 38 11.08 -42.23 6.50
N GLN A 39 11.35 -42.11 5.19
CA GLN A 39 11.94 -43.23 4.45
C GLN A 39 13.20 -42.71 3.76
N GLY A 40 14.29 -43.38 4.11
CA GLY A 40 15.68 -43.05 3.88
C GLY A 40 16.08 -42.40 2.55
N GLY A 41 17.04 -41.49 2.62
CA GLY A 41 17.90 -41.09 1.52
C GLY A 41 17.54 -39.76 0.82
N GLN A 42 16.31 -39.27 0.88
CA GLN A 42 15.89 -38.03 0.17
C GLN A 42 15.74 -36.82 1.07
N ALA A 43 15.99 -36.90 2.34
CA ALA A 43 15.77 -35.82 3.32
C ALA A 43 16.78 -34.64 3.19
N GLN A 44 17.98 -34.89 2.66
CA GLN A 44 18.99 -33.83 2.47
C GLN A 44 18.71 -32.96 1.23
N ASP A 45 18.20 -33.55 0.17
CA ASP A 45 17.85 -32.78 -1.05
C ASP A 45 16.54 -31.99 -0.87
N ALA A 46 15.56 -32.54 -0.14
CA ALA A 46 14.35 -31.82 0.20
C ALA A 46 14.61 -30.63 1.15
N ARG A 47 15.51 -30.77 2.13
CA ARG A 47 15.96 -29.65 2.98
C ARG A 47 16.67 -28.56 2.17
N LYS A 48 17.58 -28.93 1.27
CA LYS A 48 18.25 -27.97 0.37
C LYS A 48 17.27 -27.20 -0.51
N GLN A 49 16.23 -27.84 -1.05
CA GLN A 49 15.20 -27.17 -1.85
C GLN A 49 14.29 -26.26 -1.00
N THR A 50 13.98 -26.65 0.24
CA THR A 50 13.17 -25.82 1.17
C THR A 50 13.95 -24.60 1.66
N ASP A 51 15.25 -24.77 1.95
CA ASP A 51 16.14 -23.68 2.37
C ASP A 51 16.37 -22.68 1.23
N GLN A 52 16.51 -23.14 0.00
CA GLN A 52 16.66 -22.30 -1.19
C GLN A 52 15.38 -21.52 -1.52
N ALA A 53 14.20 -22.12 -1.33
CA ALA A 53 12.92 -21.45 -1.49
C ALA A 53 12.65 -20.41 -0.38
N ALA A 54 13.15 -20.63 0.83
CA ALA A 54 13.06 -19.66 1.93
C ALA A 54 14.01 -18.47 1.72
N LEU A 55 15.24 -18.72 1.25
CA LEU A 55 16.23 -17.71 0.91
C LEU A 55 15.81 -16.83 -0.26
N GLY A 56 15.12 -17.40 -1.27
CA GLY A 56 14.58 -16.66 -2.42
C GLY A 56 13.46 -15.67 -2.06
N ARG A 57 13.00 -15.62 -0.80
CA ARG A 57 12.02 -14.65 -0.30
C ARG A 57 12.65 -13.44 0.38
N ILE A 58 13.95 -13.47 0.70
CA ILE A 58 14.63 -12.34 1.36
C ILE A 58 15.04 -11.34 0.30
N ARG A 59 14.62 -10.07 0.44
CA ARG A 59 15.02 -9.00 -0.46
C ARG A 59 16.54 -8.79 -0.40
N THR A 60 17.21 -8.96 -1.53
CA THR A 60 18.65 -8.75 -1.68
C THR A 60 18.90 -7.55 -2.58
N VAL A 61 19.30 -6.44 -1.97
CA VAL A 61 19.54 -5.16 -2.63
C VAL A 61 21.00 -5.08 -3.06
N TYR A 62 21.27 -5.08 -4.36
CA TYR A 62 22.58 -4.75 -4.90
C TYR A 62 22.72 -3.25 -5.11
N VAL A 63 23.69 -2.66 -4.43
CA VAL A 63 23.95 -1.21 -4.49
C VAL A 63 24.87 -0.92 -5.69
N THR A 64 24.30 -0.31 -6.72
CA THR A 64 24.98 -0.12 -8.00
C THR A 64 24.47 1.12 -8.75
N PRO A 65 25.34 1.84 -9.51
CA PRO A 65 24.90 2.93 -10.38
C PRO A 65 23.91 2.51 -11.49
N GLN A 66 23.83 1.21 -11.80
CA GLN A 66 22.95 0.67 -12.85
C GLN A 66 21.49 0.50 -12.38
N GLY A 67 21.24 0.62 -11.07
CA GLY A 67 19.94 0.39 -10.48
C GLY A 67 18.98 1.57 -10.61
N GLU A 68 17.72 1.34 -10.23
CA GLU A 68 16.73 2.42 -10.07
C GLU A 68 17.18 3.41 -8.99
N THR A 69 16.83 4.68 -9.16
CA THR A 69 17.20 5.69 -8.17
C THR A 69 16.41 5.52 -6.88
N PHE A 70 17.10 5.36 -5.75
CA PHE A 70 16.51 5.26 -4.42
C PHE A 70 15.64 6.47 -4.10
N SER A 71 14.47 6.22 -3.58
CA SER A 71 13.48 7.26 -3.24
C SER A 71 12.84 6.99 -1.88
N GLN A 72 12.13 7.99 -1.32
CA GLN A 72 11.35 7.82 -0.10
C GLN A 72 10.29 6.71 -0.24
N GLN A 73 9.74 6.53 -1.43
CA GLN A 73 8.79 5.46 -1.72
C GLN A 73 9.46 4.08 -1.63
N LYS A 74 10.66 3.92 -2.21
CA LYS A 74 11.45 2.69 -2.10
C LYS A 74 11.89 2.41 -0.65
N ALA A 75 12.23 3.45 0.11
CA ALA A 75 12.51 3.30 1.55
C ALA A 75 11.30 2.76 2.32
N LYS A 76 10.09 3.28 2.05
CA LYS A 76 8.83 2.78 2.64
C LYS A 76 8.51 1.35 2.23
N GLU A 77 8.82 0.97 1.00
CA GLU A 77 8.66 -0.40 0.50
C GLU A 77 9.57 -1.36 1.26
N LEU A 78 10.88 -1.08 1.30
CA LEU A 78 11.86 -1.93 1.98
C LEU A 78 11.67 -1.96 3.51
N ALA A 79 11.13 -0.92 4.12
CA ALA A 79 10.82 -0.89 5.55
C ALA A 79 9.67 -1.83 5.96
N ARG A 80 8.96 -2.42 5.01
CA ARG A 80 7.90 -3.40 5.26
C ARG A 80 8.44 -4.84 5.32
N GLU A 81 9.64 -5.04 4.80
CA GLU A 81 10.31 -6.33 4.83
C GLU A 81 10.79 -6.65 6.25
N GLU A 82 10.73 -7.90 6.63
CA GLU A 82 11.25 -8.36 7.91
C GLU A 82 12.78 -8.34 7.91
N ASP A 83 13.38 -8.74 6.79
CA ASP A 83 14.82 -8.77 6.57
C ASP A 83 15.17 -8.26 5.17
N VAL A 84 16.25 -7.50 5.08
CA VAL A 84 16.84 -7.02 3.82
C VAL A 84 18.34 -7.27 3.84
N ILE A 85 18.88 -7.90 2.80
CA ILE A 85 20.31 -8.09 2.60
C ILE A 85 20.82 -6.99 1.67
N PHE A 86 21.87 -6.26 2.10
CA PHE A 86 22.56 -5.31 1.22
C PHE A 86 23.83 -5.95 0.70
N LEU A 87 23.94 -6.04 -0.63
CA LEU A 87 25.13 -6.49 -1.34
C LEU A 87 25.93 -5.27 -1.82
N CYS A 88 27.12 -5.10 -1.25
CA CYS A 88 28.02 -3.99 -1.56
C CYS A 88 29.17 -4.49 -2.43
N GLY A 89 29.22 -4.02 -3.68
CA GLY A 89 30.31 -4.35 -4.61
C GLY A 89 31.55 -3.52 -4.37
N HIS A 90 32.71 -4.10 -4.69
CA HIS A 90 34.01 -3.47 -4.67
C HIS A 90 34.74 -3.65 -6.00
N TYR A 91 35.79 -2.87 -6.23
CA TYR A 91 36.66 -2.93 -7.40
C TYR A 91 35.89 -2.70 -8.72
N GLU A 92 35.99 -3.64 -9.65
CA GLU A 92 35.33 -3.57 -10.96
C GLU A 92 33.90 -4.16 -10.95
N GLY A 93 33.41 -4.61 -9.79
CA GLY A 93 32.09 -5.19 -9.64
C GLY A 93 32.08 -6.64 -9.18
N ILE A 94 30.94 -7.30 -9.32
CA ILE A 94 30.65 -8.67 -8.91
C ILE A 94 30.37 -9.49 -10.18
N ASP A 95 30.69 -10.77 -10.17
CA ASP A 95 30.39 -11.70 -11.27
C ASP A 95 28.88 -11.73 -11.53
N GLU A 96 28.49 -11.47 -12.78
CA GLU A 96 27.07 -11.32 -13.17
C GLU A 96 26.24 -12.56 -12.83
N ARG A 97 26.80 -13.76 -13.00
CA ARG A 97 26.09 -15.03 -12.76
C ARG A 97 25.56 -15.16 -11.34
N VAL A 98 26.28 -14.64 -10.33
CA VAL A 98 25.79 -14.65 -8.96
C VAL A 98 24.77 -13.53 -8.72
N LEU A 99 24.93 -12.38 -9.38
CA LEU A 99 23.95 -11.31 -9.30
C LEU A 99 22.59 -11.76 -9.85
N GLU A 100 22.56 -12.42 -11.01
CA GLU A 100 21.35 -12.99 -11.62
C GLU A 100 20.65 -14.01 -10.68
N GLU A 101 21.41 -14.72 -9.86
CA GLU A 101 20.87 -15.76 -8.99
C GLU A 101 20.32 -15.21 -7.65
N ILE A 102 20.95 -14.19 -7.06
CA ILE A 102 20.65 -13.77 -5.66
C ILE A 102 20.05 -12.37 -5.52
N VAL A 103 20.16 -11.49 -6.53
CA VAL A 103 19.73 -10.09 -6.41
C VAL A 103 18.25 -9.96 -6.78
N THR A 104 17.50 -9.32 -5.90
CA THR A 104 16.10 -8.97 -6.16
C THR A 104 15.93 -7.53 -6.61
N ASP A 105 16.83 -6.64 -6.18
CA ASP A 105 16.74 -5.21 -6.40
C ASP A 105 18.10 -4.60 -6.74
N TYR A 106 18.16 -3.88 -7.85
CA TYR A 106 19.31 -3.06 -8.24
C TYR A 106 18.97 -1.61 -7.91
N ILE A 107 19.72 -1.00 -6.97
CA ILE A 107 19.39 0.35 -6.48
C ILE A 107 20.61 1.28 -6.53
N SER A 108 20.40 2.48 -7.09
CA SER A 108 21.36 3.59 -7.14
C SER A 108 20.94 4.70 -6.17
N ILE A 109 21.90 5.43 -5.59
CA ILE A 109 21.62 6.66 -4.83
C ILE A 109 21.83 7.93 -5.67
N GLY A 110 22.10 7.82 -6.96
CA GLY A 110 22.29 8.94 -7.88
C GLY A 110 23.32 8.66 -8.97
N ASP A 111 23.38 9.54 -9.96
CA ASP A 111 24.22 9.39 -11.16
C ASP A 111 25.67 9.83 -10.90
N TYR A 112 26.35 9.14 -9.98
CA TYR A 112 27.76 9.34 -9.65
C TYR A 112 28.37 8.04 -9.12
N VAL A 113 29.69 7.91 -9.21
CA VAL A 113 30.41 6.71 -8.81
C VAL A 113 31.13 6.92 -7.48
N LEU A 114 31.02 5.95 -6.58
CA LEU A 114 31.74 5.88 -5.31
C LEU A 114 32.75 4.73 -5.34
N THR A 115 33.64 4.69 -4.36
CA THR A 115 34.69 3.66 -4.24
C THR A 115 34.17 2.30 -3.82
N GLY A 116 32.94 2.22 -3.27
CA GLY A 116 32.30 0.99 -2.80
C GLY A 116 30.83 1.21 -2.49
N GLY A 117 30.11 0.13 -2.24
CA GLY A 117 28.67 0.12 -1.97
C GLY A 117 28.27 0.42 -0.52
N GLU A 118 29.22 0.50 0.42
CA GLU A 118 28.92 0.60 1.85
C GLU A 118 28.29 1.94 2.23
N LEU A 119 28.81 3.05 1.72
CA LEU A 119 28.24 4.38 2.01
C LEU A 119 26.82 4.52 1.46
N PRO A 120 26.53 4.14 0.21
CA PRO A 120 25.15 4.09 -0.28
C PRO A 120 24.25 3.18 0.56
N ALA A 121 24.73 2.00 0.95
CA ALA A 121 23.96 1.09 1.80
C ALA A 121 23.62 1.74 3.16
N MET A 122 24.57 2.45 3.78
CA MET A 122 24.32 3.20 5.02
C MET A 122 23.26 4.29 4.84
N VAL A 123 23.27 5.03 3.72
CA VAL A 123 22.24 6.02 3.38
C VAL A 123 20.87 5.36 3.26
N MET A 124 20.78 4.23 2.55
CA MET A 124 19.53 3.49 2.41
C MET A 124 19.03 2.95 3.75
N ILE A 125 19.91 2.33 4.56
CA ILE A 125 19.57 1.78 5.87
C ILE A 125 19.04 2.88 6.80
N ASP A 126 19.66 4.06 6.85
CA ASP A 126 19.16 5.18 7.65
C ASP A 126 17.75 5.59 7.20
N ALA A 127 17.56 5.82 5.90
CA ALA A 127 16.26 6.22 5.34
C ALA A 127 15.17 5.15 5.57
N ILE A 128 15.49 3.87 5.40
CA ILE A 128 14.57 2.75 5.64
C ILE A 128 14.21 2.65 7.13
N SER A 129 15.22 2.71 8.01
CA SER A 129 15.03 2.59 9.46
C SER A 129 14.10 3.66 10.02
N ARG A 130 14.13 4.88 9.47
CA ARG A 130 13.23 5.98 9.85
C ARG A 130 11.75 5.65 9.55
N MET A 131 11.47 4.76 8.60
CA MET A 131 10.12 4.33 8.23
C MET A 131 9.60 3.20 9.12
N VAL A 132 10.47 2.54 9.90
CA VAL A 132 10.07 1.45 10.80
C VAL A 132 9.39 2.02 12.04
N PRO A 133 8.18 1.54 12.41
CA PRO A 133 7.47 2.01 13.59
C PRO A 133 8.30 1.88 14.87
N GLY A 134 8.37 2.95 15.67
CA GLY A 134 9.07 2.98 16.95
C GLY A 134 10.57 3.33 16.87
N VAL A 135 11.15 3.48 15.70
CA VAL A 135 12.54 3.96 15.53
C VAL A 135 12.63 5.46 15.82
N LEU A 136 11.67 6.25 15.35
CA LEU A 136 11.55 7.66 15.70
C LEU A 136 10.56 7.84 16.86
N ASN A 137 10.95 8.64 17.85
CA ASN A 137 10.13 8.89 19.06
C ASN A 137 8.83 9.68 18.81
N ASN A 138 8.69 10.35 17.66
CA ASN A 138 7.50 11.11 17.28
C ASN A 138 6.91 10.53 15.99
N GLY A 139 5.85 9.73 16.11
CA GLY A 139 5.13 9.18 14.96
C GLY A 139 4.53 10.24 14.02
N GLU A 140 4.29 11.47 14.52
CA GLU A 140 3.81 12.60 13.71
C GLU A 140 4.91 13.25 12.86
N SER A 141 6.19 13.04 13.16
CA SER A 141 7.31 13.68 12.45
C SER A 141 7.44 13.18 11.00
N GLY A 142 7.11 11.92 10.73
CA GLY A 142 7.21 11.34 9.39
C GLY A 142 6.14 11.83 8.41
N GLU A 143 4.99 12.29 8.89
CA GLU A 143 3.86 12.68 8.03
C GLU A 143 3.99 14.08 7.41
N THR A 144 4.91 14.91 7.92
CA THR A 144 5.11 16.30 7.45
C THR A 144 6.50 16.55 6.86
N GLU A 145 7.31 15.51 6.72
CA GLU A 145 8.65 15.62 6.14
C GLU A 145 8.61 15.80 4.62
N SER A 146 9.74 16.22 4.04
CA SER A 146 9.90 16.37 2.59
C SER A 146 9.60 15.06 1.87
N PHE A 147 8.99 15.16 0.69
CA PHE A 147 8.54 14.06 -0.19
C PHE A 147 7.23 13.37 0.24
N GLU A 148 6.58 13.81 1.32
CA GLU A 148 5.21 13.43 1.58
C GLU A 148 4.26 14.26 0.70
N GLY A 149 3.44 13.56 -0.12
CA GLY A 149 2.51 14.19 -1.05
C GLY A 149 3.18 15.10 -2.10
N ASP A 150 4.40 14.76 -2.53
CA ASP A 150 5.20 15.48 -3.53
C ASP A 150 5.57 16.95 -3.15
N LEU A 151 5.55 17.30 -1.89
CA LEU A 151 5.99 18.59 -1.39
C LEU A 151 7.28 18.51 -0.57
N LEU A 152 8.04 19.60 -0.57
CA LEU A 152 9.11 19.84 0.40
C LEU A 152 8.51 20.33 1.71
N GLU A 153 9.20 20.05 2.81
CA GLU A 153 8.84 20.55 4.12
C GLU A 153 8.81 22.10 4.15
N TYR A 154 7.87 22.65 4.91
CA TYR A 154 7.76 24.10 5.14
C TYR A 154 8.97 24.65 5.91
N PRO A 155 9.24 25.98 5.89
CA PRO A 155 10.32 26.59 6.64
C PRO A 155 10.16 26.39 8.15
N GLN A 156 11.21 25.93 8.80
CA GLN A 156 11.29 25.82 10.24
C GLN A 156 11.91 27.06 10.87
N TYR A 157 11.40 27.46 12.04
CA TYR A 157 11.89 28.61 12.81
C TYR A 157 12.19 28.20 14.25
N SER A 158 13.23 28.80 14.82
CA SER A 158 13.62 28.64 16.21
C SER A 158 13.66 29.98 16.93
N ARG A 159 13.93 29.99 18.22
CA ARG A 159 14.20 31.22 18.99
C ARG A 159 15.56 31.80 18.60
N PRO A 160 15.71 33.14 18.69
CA PRO A 160 14.76 34.18 19.08
C PRO A 160 13.72 34.48 17.99
N GLU A 161 12.63 35.21 18.32
CA GLU A 161 11.59 35.62 17.39
C GLU A 161 12.08 36.53 16.27
N GLU A 162 13.12 37.31 16.56
CA GLU A 162 13.82 38.14 15.57
C GLU A 162 15.30 37.79 15.54
N TRP A 163 15.83 37.55 14.32
CA TRP A 163 17.23 37.29 14.10
C TRP A 163 17.74 38.08 12.88
N HIS A 164 18.69 38.99 13.11
CA HIS A 164 19.25 39.90 12.08
C HIS A 164 18.18 40.64 11.28
N GLY A 165 17.15 41.19 11.97
CA GLY A 165 16.05 41.91 11.33
C GLY A 165 15.05 41.06 10.56
N LYS A 166 15.12 39.72 10.71
CA LYS A 166 14.18 38.75 10.14
C LYS A 166 13.33 38.15 11.26
N SER A 167 12.03 38.38 11.20
CA SER A 167 11.08 37.89 12.23
C SER A 167 10.48 36.54 11.85
N VAL A 168 10.13 35.74 12.86
CA VAL A 168 9.27 34.58 12.71
C VAL A 168 7.89 35.06 12.24
N PRO A 169 7.25 34.38 11.27
CA PRO A 169 5.89 34.74 10.84
C PRO A 169 4.91 34.73 12.02
N GLU A 170 4.16 35.83 12.18
CA GLU A 170 3.23 36.04 13.30
C GLU A 170 2.20 34.90 13.45
N VAL A 171 1.76 34.32 12.32
CA VAL A 171 0.81 33.19 12.34
C VAL A 171 1.35 32.00 13.15
N LEU A 172 2.67 31.75 13.15
CA LEU A 172 3.30 30.66 13.89
C LEU A 172 3.34 30.92 15.41
N LEU A 173 3.24 32.19 15.81
CA LEU A 173 3.21 32.63 17.21
C LEU A 173 1.78 32.72 17.76
N SER A 174 0.76 32.66 16.87
CA SER A 174 -0.65 32.86 17.22
C SER A 174 -1.27 31.76 18.10
N GLY A 175 -0.67 30.58 18.17
CA GLY A 175 -1.26 29.39 18.79
C GLY A 175 -2.50 28.81 18.07
N ASN A 176 -2.96 29.45 16.98
CA ASN A 176 -4.11 28.98 16.22
C ASN A 176 -3.68 27.87 15.25
N ARG A 177 -3.86 26.60 15.67
CA ARG A 177 -3.44 25.41 14.91
C ARG A 177 -3.93 25.44 13.47
N ARG A 178 -5.19 25.79 13.22
CA ARG A 178 -5.77 25.83 11.86
C ARG A 178 -5.06 26.82 10.94
N MET A 179 -4.74 28.01 11.46
CA MET A 179 -4.02 29.03 10.69
C MET A 179 -2.57 28.62 10.47
N ILE A 180 -1.94 28.02 11.48
CA ILE A 180 -0.57 27.51 11.39
C ILE A 180 -0.48 26.42 10.32
N ASP A 181 -1.39 25.46 10.31
CA ASP A 181 -1.38 24.36 9.34
C ASP A 181 -1.63 24.85 7.91
N ALA A 182 -2.55 25.82 7.73
CA ALA A 182 -2.79 26.44 6.44
C ALA A 182 -1.55 27.22 5.94
N TRP A 183 -0.86 27.94 6.83
CA TRP A 183 0.38 28.64 6.49
C TRP A 183 1.50 27.67 6.13
N ARG A 184 1.70 26.59 6.92
CA ARG A 184 2.70 25.56 6.66
C ARG A 184 2.51 24.95 5.28
N ARG A 185 1.28 24.59 4.93
CA ARG A 185 0.96 24.02 3.62
C ARG A 185 1.32 24.99 2.50
N LYS A 186 0.87 26.24 2.60
CA LYS A 186 1.17 27.26 1.59
C LYS A 186 2.68 27.48 1.44
N ALA A 187 3.41 27.57 2.55
CA ALA A 187 4.85 27.75 2.55
C ALA A 187 5.60 26.52 1.96
N ALA A 188 5.09 25.30 2.17
CA ALA A 188 5.59 24.10 1.55
C ALA A 188 5.38 24.11 0.02
N GLU A 189 4.18 24.51 -0.45
CA GLU A 189 3.85 24.65 -1.88
C GLU A 189 4.77 25.68 -2.56
N GLU A 190 4.92 26.88 -1.99
CA GLU A 190 5.77 27.95 -2.52
C GLU A 190 7.24 27.51 -2.57
N ARG A 191 7.77 26.89 -1.51
CA ARG A 191 9.13 26.36 -1.45
C ARG A 191 9.36 25.26 -2.48
N THR A 192 8.39 24.35 -2.66
CA THR A 192 8.51 23.27 -3.63
C THR A 192 8.51 23.80 -5.04
N LYS A 193 7.64 24.78 -5.34
CA LYS A 193 7.57 25.44 -6.63
C LYS A 193 8.89 26.11 -7.01
N GLU A 194 9.55 26.76 -6.03
CA GLU A 194 10.82 27.45 -6.23
C GLU A 194 12.00 26.48 -6.39
N ARG A 195 12.10 25.47 -5.51
CA ARG A 195 13.31 24.66 -5.36
C ARG A 195 13.26 23.31 -6.06
N ARG A 196 12.07 22.74 -6.24
CA ARG A 196 11.83 21.45 -6.87
C ARG A 196 10.61 21.54 -7.79
N PRO A 197 10.72 22.30 -8.91
CA PRO A 197 9.61 22.46 -9.86
C PRO A 197 9.12 21.13 -10.44
N ASP A 198 9.96 20.12 -10.52
CA ASP A 198 9.63 18.75 -10.91
C ASP A 198 8.59 18.12 -9.94
N LEU A 199 8.81 18.21 -8.63
CA LEU A 199 7.86 17.75 -7.61
C LEU A 199 6.59 18.61 -7.61
N TYR A 200 6.73 19.93 -7.76
CA TYR A 200 5.58 20.81 -7.81
C TYR A 200 4.66 20.52 -9.00
N GLN A 201 5.21 20.15 -10.16
CA GLN A 201 4.41 19.73 -11.32
C GLN A 201 3.59 18.45 -11.01
N LYS A 202 4.21 17.46 -10.34
CA LYS A 202 3.49 16.26 -9.90
C LYS A 202 2.36 16.60 -8.93
N TYR A 203 2.67 17.40 -7.90
CA TYR A 203 1.70 17.88 -6.93
C TYR A 203 0.55 18.62 -7.61
N ALA A 204 0.85 19.61 -8.47
CA ALA A 204 -0.14 20.41 -9.18
C ALA A 204 -1.04 19.54 -10.09
N ARG A 205 -0.45 18.54 -10.77
CA ARG A 205 -1.21 17.57 -11.57
C ARG A 205 -2.17 16.76 -10.69
N GLY A 206 -1.72 16.29 -9.53
CA GLY A 206 -2.57 15.60 -8.56
C GLY A 206 -3.72 16.49 -8.05
N GLN A 207 -3.45 17.76 -7.71
CA GLN A 207 -4.48 18.70 -7.28
C GLN A 207 -5.50 19.00 -8.38
N ALA A 208 -5.06 19.11 -9.64
CA ALA A 208 -5.95 19.27 -10.79
C ALA A 208 -6.88 18.06 -10.97
N CYS A 209 -6.36 16.84 -10.84
CA CYS A 209 -7.16 15.62 -10.85
C CYS A 209 -8.20 15.63 -9.72
N ILE A 210 -7.80 15.93 -8.49
CA ILE A 210 -8.73 16.01 -7.34
C ILE A 210 -9.85 17.03 -7.63
N ALA A 211 -9.52 18.21 -8.11
CA ALA A 211 -10.50 19.25 -8.42
C ALA A 211 -11.49 18.83 -9.52
N ALA A 212 -11.04 18.08 -10.52
CA ALA A 212 -11.91 17.51 -11.56
C ALA A 212 -12.85 16.43 -11.00
N LEU A 213 -12.31 15.51 -10.20
CA LEU A 213 -13.07 14.40 -9.60
C LEU A 213 -14.08 14.87 -8.54
N GLU A 214 -13.78 15.96 -7.82
CA GLU A 214 -14.68 16.53 -6.81
C GLU A 214 -16.01 17.04 -7.39
N LYS A 215 -16.13 17.25 -8.71
CA LYS A 215 -17.39 17.59 -9.36
C LYS A 215 -18.45 16.47 -9.20
N GLN A 216 -18.00 15.23 -9.10
CA GLN A 216 -18.84 14.06 -8.79
C GLN A 216 -18.24 13.30 -7.59
N LYS A 217 -18.01 14.02 -6.51
CA LYS A 217 -17.24 13.57 -5.34
C LYS A 217 -17.63 12.20 -4.81
N LEU A 218 -18.93 11.91 -4.71
CA LEU A 218 -19.39 10.62 -4.18
C LEU A 218 -19.01 9.45 -5.10
N LEU A 219 -19.04 9.66 -6.41
CA LEU A 219 -18.70 8.63 -7.39
C LEU A 219 -17.20 8.34 -7.45
N HIS A 220 -16.38 9.37 -7.29
CA HIS A 220 -14.94 9.28 -7.47
C HIS A 220 -14.17 9.29 -6.14
N MET A 221 -14.79 8.89 -5.03
CA MET A 221 -14.15 9.00 -3.71
C MET A 221 -12.90 8.12 -3.58
N ASP A 222 -12.91 6.94 -4.19
CA ASP A 222 -11.76 6.04 -4.30
C ASP A 222 -10.55 6.71 -4.95
N MET A 223 -10.73 7.31 -6.14
CA MET A 223 -9.69 8.02 -6.86
C MET A 223 -9.20 9.27 -6.10
N ILE A 224 -10.12 10.01 -5.47
CA ILE A 224 -9.80 11.19 -4.66
C ILE A 224 -8.93 10.81 -3.46
N GLU A 225 -9.31 9.78 -2.73
CA GLU A 225 -8.55 9.35 -1.55
C GLU A 225 -7.20 8.72 -1.93
N LEU A 226 -7.10 7.95 -3.02
CA LEU A 226 -5.82 7.48 -3.56
C LEU A 226 -4.85 8.64 -3.86
N LEU A 227 -5.35 9.71 -4.50
CA LEU A 227 -4.55 10.90 -4.79
C LEU A 227 -4.13 11.64 -3.51
N LYS A 228 -5.06 11.85 -2.56
CA LYS A 228 -4.78 12.54 -1.29
C LYS A 228 -3.79 11.79 -0.41
N ARG A 229 -3.80 10.46 -0.46
CA ARG A 229 -2.86 9.60 0.28
C ARG A 229 -1.50 9.45 -0.43
N GLY A 230 -1.32 10.03 -1.63
CA GLY A 230 -0.11 9.88 -2.42
C GLY A 230 0.12 8.46 -2.96
N GLN A 231 -0.91 7.61 -2.92
CA GLN A 231 -0.87 6.21 -3.37
C GLN A 231 -1.14 6.07 -4.87
N ALA A 232 -1.70 7.09 -5.52
CA ALA A 232 -1.97 7.06 -6.95
C ALA A 232 -0.74 7.33 -7.80
N ARG A 233 -0.57 6.56 -8.89
CA ARG A 233 0.24 6.91 -10.06
C ARG A 233 -0.69 7.41 -11.15
N ILE A 234 -0.50 8.64 -11.62
CA ILE A 234 -1.35 9.24 -12.65
C ILE A 234 -0.82 8.84 -14.02
N LEU A 235 -1.54 7.98 -14.74
CA LEU A 235 -1.20 7.54 -16.08
C LEU A 235 -1.70 8.55 -17.13
N PHE A 236 -2.96 8.93 -17.01
CA PHE A 236 -3.61 9.88 -17.90
C PHE A 236 -4.42 10.91 -17.08
N ALA A 237 -4.41 12.17 -17.50
CA ALA A 237 -5.23 13.22 -16.88
C ALA A 237 -5.45 14.39 -17.85
N GLU A 238 -6.66 14.51 -18.37
CA GLU A 238 -7.13 15.64 -19.18
C GLU A 238 -8.58 15.95 -18.80
N GLY A 239 -8.80 17.07 -18.11
CA GLY A 239 -10.12 17.43 -17.63
C GLY A 239 -10.68 16.42 -16.62
N ALA A 240 -11.83 15.81 -16.93
CA ALA A 240 -12.43 14.75 -16.13
C ALA A 240 -12.04 13.33 -16.60
N ASN A 241 -11.24 13.23 -17.67
CA ASN A 241 -10.70 11.96 -18.17
C ASN A 241 -9.43 11.63 -17.38
N ILE A 242 -9.51 10.68 -16.46
CA ILE A 242 -8.43 10.37 -15.53
C ILE A 242 -8.27 8.87 -15.41
N CYS A 243 -7.01 8.39 -15.56
CA CYS A 243 -6.62 7.02 -15.28
C CYS A 243 -5.52 7.02 -14.21
N LEU A 244 -5.75 6.30 -13.13
CA LEU A 244 -4.84 6.13 -12.01
C LEU A 244 -4.49 4.66 -11.84
N GLN A 245 -3.31 4.40 -11.28
CA GLN A 245 -2.96 3.09 -10.73
C GLN A 245 -2.71 3.24 -9.23
N ASP A 246 -3.27 2.35 -8.42
CA ASP A 246 -2.85 2.20 -7.02
C ASP A 246 -1.46 1.56 -6.97
N LYS A 247 -0.50 2.26 -6.38
CA LYS A 247 0.89 1.81 -6.27
C LYS A 247 1.08 0.56 -5.41
N GLU A 248 0.12 0.27 -4.52
CA GLU A 248 0.19 -0.87 -3.62
C GLU A 248 -0.37 -2.15 -4.25
N SER A 249 -1.56 -2.06 -4.82
CA SER A 249 -2.27 -3.23 -5.38
C SER A 249 -2.05 -3.41 -6.88
N GLY A 250 -1.57 -2.39 -7.58
CA GLY A 250 -1.51 -2.39 -9.04
C GLY A 250 -2.86 -2.22 -9.74
N ILE A 251 -3.97 -2.08 -8.99
CA ILE A 251 -5.32 -1.89 -9.53
C ILE A 251 -5.42 -0.55 -10.26
N TYR A 252 -6.05 -0.56 -11.41
CA TYR A 252 -6.28 0.64 -12.21
C TYR A 252 -7.67 1.22 -11.94
N PHE A 253 -7.77 2.55 -11.88
CA PHE A 253 -9.01 3.31 -11.72
C PHE A 253 -9.20 4.22 -12.91
N HIS A 254 -10.35 4.13 -13.57
CA HIS A 254 -10.60 4.78 -14.84
C HIS A 254 -11.92 5.54 -14.81
N THR A 255 -11.88 6.84 -15.19
CA THR A 255 -13.07 7.67 -15.45
C THR A 255 -12.90 8.42 -16.75
N ALA A 256 -13.94 8.43 -17.61
CA ALA A 256 -13.94 9.10 -18.91
C ALA A 256 -15.29 9.77 -19.18
N GLU A 257 -15.27 10.90 -19.89
CA GLU A 257 -16.48 11.63 -20.29
C GLU A 257 -17.20 10.97 -21.48
N ASP A 258 -16.45 10.26 -22.34
CA ASP A 258 -16.96 9.55 -23.50
C ASP A 258 -16.15 8.28 -23.80
N GLU A 259 -16.73 7.36 -24.58
CA GLU A 259 -16.10 6.07 -24.92
C GLU A 259 -14.85 6.23 -25.79
N GLN A 260 -14.80 7.20 -26.71
CA GLN A 260 -13.67 7.40 -27.61
C GLN A 260 -12.41 7.77 -26.81
N THR A 261 -12.53 8.75 -25.92
CA THR A 261 -11.46 9.17 -25.01
C THR A 261 -11.11 8.01 -24.05
N GLY A 262 -12.11 7.31 -23.51
CA GLY A 262 -11.90 6.15 -22.66
C GLY A 262 -11.07 5.07 -23.33
N ARG A 263 -11.35 4.72 -24.58
CA ARG A 263 -10.56 3.74 -25.36
C ARG A 263 -9.11 4.20 -25.62
N GLN A 264 -8.87 5.51 -25.78
CA GLN A 264 -7.49 6.04 -25.88
C GLN A 264 -6.73 5.85 -24.55
N MET A 265 -7.41 6.09 -23.43
CA MET A 265 -6.81 5.90 -22.10
C MET A 265 -6.49 4.42 -21.82
N LEU A 266 -7.34 3.48 -22.29
CA LEU A 266 -7.07 2.04 -22.17
C LEU A 266 -5.80 1.62 -22.95
N LYS A 267 -5.47 2.27 -24.08
CA LYS A 267 -4.20 2.01 -24.78
C LYS A 267 -2.99 2.42 -23.92
N VAL A 268 -3.04 3.60 -23.29
CA VAL A 268 -1.98 4.07 -22.38
C VAL A 268 -1.83 3.10 -21.20
N LEU A 269 -2.95 2.62 -20.64
CA LEU A 269 -2.95 1.63 -19.58
C LEU A 269 -2.33 0.30 -20.03
N GLY A 270 -2.67 -0.17 -21.23
CA GLY A 270 -2.10 -1.40 -21.79
C GLY A 270 -0.59 -1.30 -22.05
N GLU A 271 -0.11 -0.17 -22.59
CA GLU A 271 1.32 0.10 -22.79
C GLU A 271 2.07 0.12 -21.45
N ASP A 272 1.49 0.73 -20.43
CA ASP A 272 2.03 0.78 -19.09
C ASP A 272 2.12 -0.61 -18.44
N ALA A 273 1.05 -1.38 -18.47
CA ALA A 273 1.01 -2.75 -17.95
C ALA A 273 2.03 -3.67 -18.68
N ALA A 274 2.19 -3.49 -20.00
CA ALA A 274 3.22 -4.21 -20.78
C ALA A 274 4.64 -3.82 -20.37
N ALA A 275 4.88 -2.57 -20.04
CA ALA A 275 6.18 -2.09 -19.57
C ALA A 275 6.53 -2.65 -18.18
N GLU A 276 5.58 -2.69 -17.27
CA GLU A 276 5.75 -3.33 -15.96
C GLU A 276 5.99 -4.85 -16.09
N GLY A 277 5.26 -5.53 -16.99
CA GLY A 277 5.46 -6.96 -17.26
C GLY A 277 6.83 -7.29 -17.84
N ARG A 278 7.39 -6.46 -18.67
CA ARG A 278 8.77 -6.63 -19.16
C ARG A 278 9.80 -6.50 -18.05
N SER A 279 9.57 -5.65 -17.08
CA SER A 279 10.42 -5.52 -15.88
C SER A 279 10.39 -6.78 -15.03
N TYR A 280 9.25 -7.47 -14.96
CA TYR A 280 9.07 -8.71 -14.16
C TYR A 280 9.55 -9.97 -14.89
N VAL A 281 9.41 -10.01 -16.22
CA VAL A 281 9.76 -11.17 -17.07
C VAL A 281 11.27 -11.27 -17.35
N GLN A 282 12.04 -10.20 -17.14
CA GLN A 282 13.52 -10.31 -17.18
C GLN A 282 14.10 -11.19 -16.06
N THR A 283 13.30 -11.58 -15.10
CA THR A 283 13.71 -12.47 -13.98
C THR A 283 13.07 -13.87 -14.01
N ALA A 284 12.18 -14.16 -14.95
CA ALA A 284 11.58 -15.49 -15.14
C ALA A 284 11.72 -15.93 -16.60
N GLU A 285 12.20 -17.15 -16.84
CA GLU A 285 12.26 -17.75 -18.18
C GLU A 285 10.87 -17.78 -18.82
N MET A 286 10.71 -17.07 -19.93
CA MET A 286 9.49 -17.10 -20.75
C MET A 286 9.30 -18.49 -21.35
N PRO A 287 8.09 -19.07 -21.31
CA PRO A 287 7.78 -20.20 -22.17
C PRO A 287 7.90 -19.76 -23.64
N GLU A 288 8.71 -20.45 -24.41
CA GLU A 288 8.88 -20.20 -25.85
C GLU A 288 7.52 -20.28 -26.55
N GLY A 289 7.01 -19.14 -27.07
CA GLY A 289 5.84 -19.11 -27.96
C GLY A 289 4.65 -18.25 -27.55
N GLY A 290 4.68 -17.53 -26.42
CA GLY A 290 3.60 -16.60 -26.04
C GLY A 290 3.65 -15.29 -26.85
N ALA A 291 2.52 -14.86 -27.42
CA ALA A 291 2.42 -13.57 -28.09
C ALA A 291 2.54 -12.42 -27.07
N ALA A 292 3.07 -11.26 -27.49
CA ALA A 292 3.22 -10.08 -26.63
C ALA A 292 1.88 -9.62 -25.99
N ASP A 293 0.75 -9.89 -26.66
CA ASP A 293 -0.60 -9.60 -26.18
C ASP A 293 -1.00 -10.46 -24.95
N ASP A 294 -0.54 -11.72 -24.88
CA ASP A 294 -0.82 -12.60 -23.74
C ASP A 294 -0.08 -12.15 -22.47
N ALA A 295 1.12 -11.56 -22.62
CA ALA A 295 1.89 -11.02 -21.50
C ALA A 295 1.27 -9.75 -20.89
N VAL A 296 0.66 -8.89 -21.73
CA VAL A 296 -0.07 -7.69 -21.28
C VAL A 296 -1.33 -8.09 -20.51
N GLN A 297 -2.06 -9.07 -21.03
CA GLN A 297 -3.26 -9.60 -20.35
C GLN A 297 -2.91 -10.23 -19.00
N ALA A 298 -1.73 -10.85 -18.84
CA ALA A 298 -1.33 -11.51 -17.59
C ALA A 298 -1.10 -10.56 -16.41
N ASN A 299 -0.81 -9.28 -16.66
CA ASN A 299 -0.40 -8.34 -15.60
C ASN A 299 -1.52 -7.46 -15.06
N ILE A 300 -2.69 -7.42 -15.69
CA ILE A 300 -3.82 -6.63 -15.20
C ILE A 300 -4.72 -7.54 -14.37
N GLY A 301 -4.68 -7.39 -13.04
CA GLY A 301 -5.52 -8.14 -12.12
C GLY A 301 -6.94 -7.60 -12.06
N ALA A 302 -7.10 -6.27 -11.95
CA ALA A 302 -8.39 -5.62 -11.86
C ALA A 302 -8.37 -4.19 -12.41
N ILE A 303 -9.53 -3.75 -12.92
CA ILE A 303 -9.81 -2.35 -13.31
C ILE A 303 -11.12 -1.91 -12.69
N VAL A 304 -11.11 -0.72 -12.06
CA VAL A 304 -12.32 -0.07 -11.53
C VAL A 304 -12.79 1.01 -12.50
N LEU A 305 -13.98 0.88 -13.02
CA LEU A 305 -14.61 1.79 -13.97
C LEU A 305 -15.68 2.65 -13.28
N HIS A 306 -15.71 3.93 -13.60
CA HIS A 306 -16.72 4.86 -13.09
C HIS A 306 -17.84 5.12 -14.10
N GLN A 307 -17.78 4.52 -15.30
CA GLN A 307 -18.80 4.60 -16.34
C GLN A 307 -19.08 3.22 -16.94
N GLU A 308 -20.37 2.89 -17.05
CA GLU A 308 -20.86 1.61 -17.57
C GLU A 308 -20.43 1.36 -19.04
N PHE A 309 -20.41 2.41 -19.87
CA PHE A 309 -20.05 2.30 -21.29
C PHE A 309 -18.60 1.84 -21.53
N MET A 310 -17.75 1.82 -20.48
CA MET A 310 -16.38 1.31 -20.57
C MET A 310 -16.26 -0.20 -20.28
N ILE A 311 -17.31 -0.88 -19.85
CA ILE A 311 -17.28 -2.31 -19.51
C ILE A 311 -16.88 -3.15 -20.73
N GLU A 312 -17.59 -3.00 -21.85
CA GLU A 312 -17.27 -3.78 -23.06
C GLU A 312 -15.90 -3.44 -23.64
N PRO A 313 -15.46 -2.16 -23.76
CA PRO A 313 -14.10 -1.83 -24.15
C PRO A 313 -13.01 -2.51 -23.32
N VAL A 314 -13.19 -2.61 -22.00
CA VAL A 314 -12.22 -3.27 -21.11
C VAL A 314 -12.24 -4.79 -21.30
N ARG A 315 -13.41 -5.40 -21.43
CA ARG A 315 -13.55 -6.83 -21.74
C ARG A 315 -12.86 -7.21 -23.05
N GLU A 316 -13.11 -6.43 -24.10
CA GLU A 316 -12.52 -6.63 -25.43
C GLU A 316 -10.99 -6.55 -25.39
N GLN A 317 -10.43 -5.58 -24.65
CA GLN A 317 -9.01 -5.31 -24.68
C GLN A 317 -8.19 -6.18 -23.71
N PHE A 318 -8.74 -6.48 -22.51
CA PHE A 318 -7.98 -7.11 -21.43
C PHE A 318 -8.52 -8.47 -20.98
N GLY A 319 -9.68 -8.89 -21.50
CA GLY A 319 -10.27 -10.19 -21.15
C GLY A 319 -10.79 -10.27 -19.71
N LEU A 320 -11.08 -9.12 -19.06
CA LEU A 320 -11.64 -9.08 -17.71
C LEU A 320 -13.16 -9.27 -17.80
N THR A 321 -13.63 -10.48 -17.54
CA THR A 321 -15.04 -10.87 -17.79
C THR A 321 -15.93 -10.77 -16.57
N HIS A 322 -15.40 -11.03 -15.37
CA HIS A 322 -16.17 -10.88 -14.14
C HIS A 322 -16.43 -9.39 -13.84
N THR A 323 -17.69 -9.03 -13.68
CA THR A 323 -18.08 -7.63 -13.41
C THR A 323 -18.90 -7.54 -12.13
N MET A 324 -18.43 -6.75 -11.19
CA MET A 324 -19.10 -6.50 -9.91
C MET A 324 -19.52 -5.03 -9.78
N PRO A 325 -20.81 -4.70 -9.96
CA PRO A 325 -21.30 -3.34 -9.77
C PRO A 325 -21.41 -3.00 -8.29
N CYS A 326 -20.84 -1.87 -7.89
CA CYS A 326 -20.83 -1.37 -6.51
C CYS A 326 -21.33 0.07 -6.43
N SER A 327 -22.04 0.40 -5.36
CA SER A 327 -22.33 1.80 -4.99
C SER A 327 -21.25 2.30 -4.04
N GLN A 328 -20.71 3.48 -4.28
CA GLN A 328 -19.84 4.13 -3.31
C GLN A 328 -20.68 4.71 -2.19
N VAL A 329 -20.28 4.47 -0.95
CA VAL A 329 -20.90 5.03 0.26
C VAL A 329 -19.84 5.85 1.00
N VAL A 330 -20.15 7.12 1.29
CA VAL A 330 -19.18 8.09 1.77
C VAL A 330 -19.70 8.79 3.02
N TYR A 331 -18.91 8.84 4.07
CA TYR A 331 -19.18 9.67 5.23
C TYR A 331 -18.67 11.09 4.98
N THR A 332 -19.58 12.01 4.67
CA THR A 332 -19.23 13.37 4.22
C THR A 332 -19.04 14.38 5.34
N LYS A 333 -19.35 14.00 6.60
CA LYS A 333 -19.19 14.86 7.78
C LYS A 333 -17.75 14.78 8.30
N ARG A 334 -17.36 15.75 9.11
CA ARG A 334 -16.04 15.79 9.77
C ARG A 334 -16.10 15.40 11.25
N GLU A 335 -17.29 15.39 11.83
CA GLU A 335 -17.51 15.03 13.22
C GLU A 335 -17.45 13.50 13.39
N LYS A 336 -16.74 13.06 14.43
CA LYS A 336 -16.70 11.65 14.80
C LYS A 336 -18.10 11.16 15.19
N LEU A 337 -18.35 9.91 14.88
CA LEU A 337 -19.54 9.22 15.32
C LEU A 337 -19.48 8.92 16.84
N PRO A 338 -20.61 9.00 17.56
CA PRO A 338 -20.65 8.67 18.97
C PRO A 338 -20.41 7.17 19.20
N ILE A 339 -19.62 6.85 20.22
CA ILE A 339 -19.24 5.48 20.57
C ILE A 339 -20.01 4.89 21.75
N THR A 340 -20.77 5.73 22.48
CA THR A 340 -21.50 5.32 23.70
C THR A 340 -22.45 4.16 23.41
N GLY A 341 -22.30 3.08 24.18
CA GLY A 341 -23.12 1.86 24.00
C GLY A 341 -22.79 1.02 22.77
N LEU A 342 -21.67 1.30 22.07
CA LEU A 342 -21.20 0.52 20.94
C LEU A 342 -19.94 -0.29 21.25
N TYR A 343 -18.93 0.34 21.84
CA TYR A 343 -17.69 -0.30 22.27
C TYR A 343 -17.00 0.49 23.36
N ARG A 344 -16.02 -0.13 24.02
CA ARG A 344 -15.23 0.50 25.09
C ARG A 344 -13.94 1.08 24.54
N ALA A 345 -13.73 2.36 24.80
CA ALA A 345 -12.51 3.07 24.40
C ALA A 345 -11.35 2.87 25.41
N ASP A 346 -11.66 2.42 26.66
CA ASP A 346 -10.65 2.20 27.71
C ASP A 346 -9.88 0.88 27.61
N GLY A 347 -10.20 0.08 26.59
CA GLY A 347 -9.54 -1.21 26.34
C GLY A 347 -9.86 -2.32 27.34
N ARG A 348 -10.79 -2.09 28.28
CA ARG A 348 -11.19 -3.07 29.30
C ARG A 348 -12.52 -3.72 28.91
N SER A 349 -12.53 -5.03 28.73
CA SER A 349 -13.77 -5.77 28.48
C SER A 349 -14.50 -6.05 29.79
N ASP A 350 -15.80 -5.77 29.83
CA ASP A 350 -16.72 -6.16 30.92
C ASP A 350 -17.64 -7.31 30.49
N GLY A 351 -17.46 -7.81 29.25
CA GLY A 351 -18.30 -8.86 28.68
C GLY A 351 -19.61 -8.38 28.05
N GLU A 352 -20.03 -7.14 28.27
CA GLU A 352 -21.26 -6.57 27.69
C GLU A 352 -20.99 -5.82 26.39
N LEU A 353 -19.96 -4.95 26.39
CA LEU A 353 -19.54 -4.19 25.21
C LEU A 353 -18.20 -4.72 24.68
N PRO A 354 -18.01 -4.75 23.34
CA PRO A 354 -16.77 -5.19 22.76
C PRO A 354 -15.64 -4.17 22.99
N VAL A 355 -14.42 -4.68 23.07
CA VAL A 355 -13.19 -3.92 22.87
C VAL A 355 -12.77 -4.08 21.41
N ILE A 356 -12.45 -2.98 20.74
CA ILE A 356 -11.95 -3.01 19.37
C ILE A 356 -10.44 -2.81 19.40
N ARG A 357 -9.71 -3.78 18.86
CA ARG A 357 -8.24 -3.76 18.76
C ARG A 357 -7.73 -4.27 17.42
N SER A 358 -6.52 -3.89 17.06
CA SER A 358 -5.85 -4.39 15.86
C SER A 358 -5.72 -5.91 15.91
N LEU A 359 -5.96 -6.57 14.79
CA LEU A 359 -5.72 -8.01 14.65
C LEU A 359 -4.22 -8.27 14.49
N GLY A 360 -3.76 -9.37 15.11
CA GLY A 360 -2.45 -9.96 14.88
C GLY A 360 -2.54 -11.19 13.98
N MET A 361 -1.38 -11.71 13.57
CA MET A 361 -1.29 -12.87 12.66
C MET A 361 -1.93 -14.14 13.24
N GLU A 362 -2.09 -14.23 14.56
CA GLU A 362 -2.81 -15.30 15.24
C GLU A 362 -4.28 -15.42 14.83
N HIS A 363 -4.86 -14.35 14.26
CA HIS A 363 -6.25 -14.31 13.81
C HIS A 363 -6.41 -14.58 12.30
N LEU A 364 -5.29 -14.76 11.55
CA LEU A 364 -5.30 -14.91 10.09
C LEU A 364 -6.21 -16.06 9.64
N ASP A 365 -6.12 -17.21 10.28
CA ASP A 365 -6.92 -18.38 9.92
C ASP A 365 -8.41 -18.15 10.10
N THR A 366 -8.79 -17.50 11.20
CA THR A 366 -10.19 -17.14 11.47
C THR A 366 -10.72 -16.15 10.43
N VAL A 367 -9.94 -15.12 10.09
CA VAL A 367 -10.34 -14.13 9.09
C VAL A 367 -10.48 -14.77 7.71
N ALA A 368 -9.47 -15.53 7.28
CA ALA A 368 -9.46 -16.18 5.97
C ALA A 368 -10.60 -17.23 5.83
N LEU A 369 -10.96 -17.91 6.92
CA LEU A 369 -12.09 -18.86 6.93
C LEU A 369 -13.44 -18.19 6.74
N HIS A 370 -13.61 -16.96 7.20
CA HIS A 370 -14.91 -16.27 7.23
C HIS A 370 -15.06 -15.16 6.17
N TYR A 371 -13.96 -14.72 5.55
CA TYR A 371 -13.98 -13.72 4.51
C TYR A 371 -13.72 -14.34 3.14
N HIS A 372 -14.79 -14.55 2.38
CA HIS A 372 -14.77 -15.28 1.11
C HIS A 372 -14.75 -14.38 -0.13
N GLU A 373 -14.96 -13.06 0.01
CA GLU A 373 -14.99 -12.14 -1.12
C GLU A 373 -13.61 -11.98 -1.79
N ILE A 374 -12.52 -12.15 -1.02
CA ILE A 374 -11.16 -12.24 -1.53
C ILE A 374 -10.58 -13.55 -1.04
N ALA A 375 -10.47 -14.52 -1.94
CA ALA A 375 -9.95 -15.87 -1.62
C ALA A 375 -8.44 -15.89 -1.30
N ASP A 376 -7.71 -14.79 -1.55
CA ASP A 376 -6.27 -14.70 -1.35
C ASP A 376 -5.91 -14.48 0.13
N ARG A 377 -5.46 -15.57 0.76
CA ARG A 377 -4.93 -15.58 2.13
C ARG A 377 -3.74 -14.62 2.29
N THR A 378 -2.91 -14.44 1.25
CA THR A 378 -1.75 -13.55 1.26
C THR A 378 -2.20 -12.09 1.37
N TYR A 379 -3.27 -11.72 0.68
CA TYR A 379 -3.88 -10.41 0.80
C TYR A 379 -4.32 -10.12 2.25
N VAL A 380 -5.06 -11.04 2.88
CA VAL A 380 -5.51 -10.91 4.27
C VAL A 380 -4.32 -10.77 5.22
N ALA A 381 -3.30 -11.62 5.07
CA ALA A 381 -2.08 -11.57 5.87
C ALA A 381 -1.38 -10.20 5.73
N GLY A 382 -1.28 -9.68 4.52
CA GLY A 382 -0.73 -8.35 4.24
C GLY A 382 -1.53 -7.23 4.91
N ARG A 383 -2.86 -7.31 4.92
CA ARG A 383 -3.71 -6.30 5.59
C ARG A 383 -3.56 -6.34 7.12
N ILE A 384 -3.43 -7.55 7.72
CA ILE A 384 -3.17 -7.72 9.15
C ILE A 384 -1.79 -7.16 9.52
N ALA A 385 -0.75 -7.53 8.78
CA ALA A 385 0.62 -7.08 9.00
C ALA A 385 0.74 -5.54 8.96
N LYS A 386 -0.01 -4.89 8.06
CA LYS A 386 -0.10 -3.41 7.96
C LYS A 386 -1.03 -2.76 9.00
N ARG A 387 -1.53 -3.53 9.99
CA ARG A 387 -2.48 -3.06 11.00
C ARG A 387 -3.72 -2.37 10.39
N ALA A 388 -4.15 -2.85 9.24
CA ALA A 388 -5.32 -2.35 8.53
C ALA A 388 -6.59 -3.13 8.87
N MET A 389 -6.51 -4.12 9.77
CA MET A 389 -7.64 -4.92 10.23
C MET A 389 -7.81 -4.84 11.74
N TYR A 390 -9.07 -4.77 12.16
CA TYR A 390 -9.47 -4.63 13.56
C TYR A 390 -10.53 -5.66 13.90
N GLY A 391 -10.45 -6.21 15.12
CA GLY A 391 -11.41 -7.16 15.65
C GLY A 391 -12.23 -6.56 16.81
N ALA A 392 -13.48 -6.94 16.89
CA ALA A 392 -14.33 -6.72 18.07
C ALA A 392 -14.21 -7.95 18.99
N PHE A 393 -13.75 -7.73 20.22
CA PHE A 393 -13.53 -8.79 21.21
C PHE A 393 -14.53 -8.68 22.36
N LEU A 394 -15.18 -9.79 22.69
CA LEU A 394 -15.98 -9.97 23.90
C LEU A 394 -15.19 -10.85 24.87
N GLY A 395 -14.60 -10.25 25.90
CA GLY A 395 -13.51 -10.89 26.63
C GLY A 395 -12.30 -11.10 25.74
N GLU A 396 -11.82 -12.33 25.63
CA GLU A 396 -10.71 -12.71 24.75
C GLU A 396 -11.17 -13.28 23.40
N GLU A 397 -12.48 -13.48 23.21
CA GLU A 397 -13.03 -14.10 22.02
C GLU A 397 -13.26 -13.06 20.90
N LEU A 398 -12.77 -13.37 19.69
CA LEU A 398 -13.03 -12.58 18.48
C LEU A 398 -14.48 -12.79 18.03
N ALA A 399 -15.29 -11.76 18.05
CA ALA A 399 -16.70 -11.79 17.68
C ALA A 399 -17.00 -11.29 16.27
N GLY A 400 -16.05 -10.59 15.66
CA GLY A 400 -16.15 -10.08 14.30
C GLY A 400 -14.97 -9.18 13.97
N PHE A 401 -14.83 -8.82 12.71
CA PHE A 401 -13.72 -8.02 12.23
C PHE A 401 -14.13 -7.06 11.11
N VAL A 402 -13.28 -6.07 10.86
CA VAL A 402 -13.39 -5.09 9.79
C VAL A 402 -12.00 -4.73 9.31
N GLY A 403 -11.86 -4.34 8.05
CA GLY A 403 -10.58 -3.93 7.50
C GLY A 403 -10.69 -2.72 6.58
N MET A 404 -9.54 -2.26 6.13
CA MET A 404 -9.38 -1.25 5.10
C MET A 404 -8.64 -1.90 3.91
N HIS A 405 -9.21 -1.82 2.72
CA HIS A 405 -8.58 -2.27 1.49
C HIS A 405 -7.37 -1.41 1.10
N THR A 406 -6.58 -1.84 0.12
CA THR A 406 -5.37 -1.13 -0.33
C THR A 406 -5.67 0.27 -0.80
N GLU A 407 -6.73 0.45 -1.59
CA GLU A 407 -7.19 1.74 -2.10
C GLU A 407 -7.82 2.63 -1.02
N GLY A 408 -8.00 2.11 0.21
CA GLY A 408 -8.45 2.86 1.37
C GLY A 408 -9.94 2.80 1.67
N SER A 409 -10.71 1.98 0.96
CA SER A 409 -12.12 1.75 1.30
C SER A 409 -12.26 0.93 2.58
N ILE A 410 -13.26 1.25 3.41
CA ILE A 410 -13.66 0.43 4.55
C ILE A 410 -14.44 -0.76 4.01
N GLY A 411 -13.98 -1.96 4.35
CA GLY A 411 -14.60 -3.20 3.91
C GLY A 411 -14.22 -4.36 4.82
N MET A 412 -14.23 -5.59 4.29
CA MET A 412 -13.86 -6.79 5.03
C MET A 412 -14.65 -6.95 6.35
N LEU A 413 -15.87 -6.38 6.42
CA LEU A 413 -16.70 -6.44 7.62
C LEU A 413 -17.40 -7.79 7.72
N HIS A 414 -17.07 -8.54 8.77
CA HIS A 414 -17.75 -9.80 9.06
C HIS A 414 -18.02 -9.95 10.56
N ILE A 415 -19.23 -10.41 10.89
CA ILE A 415 -19.60 -10.77 12.26
C ILE A 415 -19.82 -12.27 12.31
N LEU A 416 -19.11 -12.94 13.21
CA LEU A 416 -19.21 -14.37 13.37
C LEU A 416 -20.65 -14.75 13.73
N PRO A 417 -21.19 -15.86 13.21
CA PRO A 417 -22.61 -16.20 13.28
C PRO A 417 -23.21 -16.14 14.69
N GLU A 418 -22.48 -16.66 15.69
CA GLU A 418 -22.88 -16.76 17.08
C GLU A 418 -22.97 -15.40 17.80
N TYR A 419 -22.34 -14.34 17.22
CA TYR A 419 -22.34 -12.99 17.80
C TYR A 419 -23.24 -12.00 17.06
N ARG A 420 -24.00 -12.46 16.05
CA ARG A 420 -24.91 -11.59 15.27
C ARG A 420 -26.04 -11.04 16.15
N GLY A 421 -26.64 -9.94 15.73
CA GLY A 421 -27.73 -9.27 16.47
C GLY A 421 -27.28 -8.39 17.63
N ARG A 422 -25.97 -8.33 17.97
CA ARG A 422 -25.40 -7.57 19.10
C ARG A 422 -24.85 -6.18 18.71
N LYS A 423 -25.22 -5.64 17.55
CA LYS A 423 -24.76 -4.33 17.02
C LYS A 423 -23.24 -4.24 16.76
N LEU A 424 -22.52 -5.37 16.71
CA LEU A 424 -21.06 -5.40 16.51
C LEU A 424 -20.64 -4.81 15.16
N GLY A 425 -21.40 -5.05 14.10
CA GLY A 425 -21.14 -4.43 12.79
C GLY A 425 -21.17 -2.90 12.87
N LYS A 426 -22.14 -2.33 13.60
CA LYS A 426 -22.21 -0.89 13.83
C LYS A 426 -21.02 -0.39 14.66
N ALA A 427 -20.58 -1.13 15.66
CA ALA A 427 -19.43 -0.79 16.50
C ALA A 427 -18.14 -0.74 15.67
N LEU A 428 -17.87 -1.78 14.88
CA LEU A 428 -16.68 -1.89 14.02
C LEU A 428 -16.63 -0.80 12.95
N GLU A 429 -17.74 -0.58 12.26
CA GLU A 429 -17.84 0.45 11.24
C GLU A 429 -17.67 1.87 11.84
N THR A 430 -18.32 2.14 12.98
CA THR A 430 -18.15 3.42 13.72
C THR A 430 -16.67 3.64 14.09
N TYR A 431 -16.00 2.59 14.55
CA TYR A 431 -14.58 2.64 14.88
C TYR A 431 -13.74 3.01 13.66
N MET A 432 -13.94 2.32 12.53
CA MET A 432 -13.19 2.58 11.29
C MET A 432 -13.43 3.99 10.74
N ILE A 433 -14.68 4.46 10.73
CA ILE A 433 -15.02 5.83 10.34
C ILE A 433 -14.25 6.83 11.20
N ASN A 434 -14.27 6.66 12.53
CA ASN A 434 -13.57 7.54 13.45
C ASN A 434 -12.04 7.50 13.25
N GLN A 435 -11.46 6.33 13.00
CA GLN A 435 -10.04 6.17 12.69
C GLN A 435 -9.64 6.88 11.37
N CYS A 436 -10.47 6.81 10.34
CA CYS A 436 -10.24 7.54 9.09
C CYS A 436 -10.25 9.06 9.35
N LEU A 437 -11.25 9.57 10.11
CA LEU A 437 -11.36 10.99 10.43
C LEU A 437 -10.18 11.50 11.28
N GLU A 438 -9.69 10.70 12.23
CA GLU A 438 -8.49 11.01 13.03
C GLU A 438 -7.24 11.19 12.18
N ARG A 439 -7.12 10.39 11.11
CA ARG A 439 -6.02 10.47 10.14
C ARG A 439 -6.23 11.52 9.03
N GLY A 440 -7.31 12.28 9.08
CA GLY A 440 -7.65 13.30 8.09
C GLY A 440 -8.18 12.73 6.76
N TYR A 441 -8.53 11.45 6.70
CA TYR A 441 -9.07 10.78 5.52
C TYR A 441 -10.59 10.88 5.47
N THR A 442 -11.16 10.78 4.27
CA THR A 442 -12.61 10.67 4.09
C THR A 442 -13.02 9.21 4.20
N PRO A 443 -13.84 8.81 5.21
CA PRO A 443 -14.29 7.44 5.31
C PRO A 443 -15.23 7.11 4.13
N TYR A 444 -14.93 6.02 3.42
CA TYR A 444 -15.79 5.53 2.34
C TYR A 444 -15.70 4.01 2.25
N GLY A 445 -16.67 3.41 1.60
CA GLY A 445 -16.73 2.00 1.28
C GLY A 445 -17.44 1.77 -0.04
N GLN A 446 -17.38 0.54 -0.53
CA GLN A 446 -18.07 0.10 -1.73
C GLN A 446 -18.99 -1.05 -1.37
N VAL A 447 -20.25 -0.95 -1.78
CA VAL A 447 -21.28 -1.92 -1.44
C VAL A 447 -21.91 -2.45 -2.71
N THR A 448 -21.90 -3.76 -2.90
CA THR A 448 -22.57 -4.43 -4.02
C THR A 448 -24.08 -4.23 -3.94
N ALA A 449 -24.75 -4.21 -5.10
CA ALA A 449 -26.19 -3.98 -5.18
C ALA A 449 -27.01 -5.00 -4.36
N GLU A 450 -26.48 -6.22 -4.23
CA GLU A 450 -27.14 -7.35 -3.56
C GLU A 450 -26.99 -7.30 -2.03
N ASN A 451 -25.98 -6.57 -1.50
CA ASN A 451 -25.69 -6.50 -0.06
C ASN A 451 -26.56 -5.45 0.66
N GLY A 452 -27.88 -5.71 0.70
CA GLY A 452 -28.85 -4.83 1.37
C GLY A 452 -28.60 -4.65 2.88
N THR A 453 -27.95 -5.61 3.54
CA THR A 453 -27.60 -5.51 4.97
C THR A 453 -26.53 -4.47 5.20
N SER A 454 -25.45 -4.50 4.42
CA SER A 454 -24.38 -3.50 4.48
C SER A 454 -24.94 -2.11 4.15
N LYS A 455 -25.76 -1.99 3.09
CA LYS A 455 -26.36 -0.71 2.69
C LYS A 455 -27.19 -0.08 3.83
N LYS A 456 -28.04 -0.85 4.51
CA LYS A 456 -28.81 -0.36 5.68
C LYS A 456 -27.89 0.06 6.83
N LEU A 457 -26.83 -0.66 7.08
CA LEU A 457 -25.86 -0.31 8.10
C LEU A 457 -25.22 1.05 7.78
N GLN A 458 -24.70 1.23 6.57
CA GLN A 458 -24.07 2.47 6.09
C GLN A 458 -25.03 3.67 6.18
N GLU A 459 -26.29 3.51 5.74
CA GLU A 459 -27.35 4.53 5.87
C GLU A 459 -27.59 4.89 7.34
N SER A 460 -27.62 3.89 8.24
CA SER A 460 -27.84 4.11 9.69
C SER A 460 -26.72 4.90 10.36
N LEU A 461 -25.53 4.91 9.77
CA LEU A 461 -24.35 5.67 10.20
C LEU A 461 -24.26 7.04 9.52
N GLY A 462 -25.17 7.33 8.59
CA GLY A 462 -25.25 8.61 7.90
C GLY A 462 -24.28 8.77 6.74
N LEU A 463 -23.85 7.66 6.13
CA LEU A 463 -23.10 7.70 4.89
C LEU A 463 -24.04 8.04 3.73
N CYS A 464 -23.51 8.78 2.75
CA CYS A 464 -24.20 9.16 1.52
C CYS A 464 -23.81 8.18 0.41
N CYS A 465 -24.80 7.66 -0.30
CA CYS A 465 -24.59 6.75 -1.43
C CYS A 465 -24.42 7.53 -2.74
N SER A 466 -23.53 7.08 -3.61
CA SER A 466 -23.42 7.59 -4.98
C SER A 466 -24.67 7.25 -5.79
N LYS A 467 -25.06 8.14 -6.71
CA LYS A 467 -26.19 7.92 -7.62
C LYS A 467 -25.84 6.92 -8.71
N SER A 468 -24.61 6.96 -9.20
CA SER A 468 -24.06 6.05 -10.20
C SER A 468 -23.22 4.98 -9.52
N GLN A 469 -23.05 3.85 -10.18
CA GLN A 469 -22.24 2.74 -9.72
C GLN A 469 -20.79 2.88 -10.21
N VAL A 470 -19.88 2.22 -9.53
CA VAL A 470 -18.56 1.84 -10.02
C VAL A 470 -18.57 0.36 -10.34
N TYR A 471 -17.73 -0.05 -11.27
CA TYR A 471 -17.72 -1.42 -11.80
C TYR A 471 -16.31 -1.98 -11.63
N TRP A 472 -16.16 -3.00 -10.79
CA TRP A 472 -14.96 -3.79 -10.71
C TRP A 472 -14.97 -4.81 -11.84
N LEU A 473 -13.93 -4.81 -12.65
CA LEU A 473 -13.71 -5.82 -13.68
C LEU A 473 -12.48 -6.62 -13.31
N GLU A 474 -12.65 -7.92 -13.23
CA GLU A 474 -11.62 -8.89 -12.83
C GLU A 474 -11.66 -10.09 -13.79
N ARG A 475 -10.64 -10.93 -13.71
CA ARG A 475 -10.68 -12.24 -14.36
C ARG A 475 -11.63 -13.15 -13.58
N GLU A 476 -12.28 -14.05 -14.27
CA GLU A 476 -12.95 -15.16 -13.60
C GLU A 476 -11.93 -15.98 -12.81
N PRO A 477 -12.25 -16.30 -11.54
CA PRO A 477 -11.34 -17.05 -10.66
C PRO A 477 -11.04 -18.47 -11.15
#